data_016259a96285b3ba1465c0fd13dc6b4e
#
_entry.id   016259a96285b3ba1465c0fd13dc6b4e
#
_cell.length_a   1.000
_cell.length_b   1.000
_cell.length_c   1.000
_cell.angle_alpha   90.00
_cell.angle_beta   90.00
_cell.angle_gamma   90.00
#
_symmetry.space_group_name_H-M   'P 1'
#
loop_
_entity.id
_entity.type
_entity.pdbx_description
1 polymer ?
#
loop_
_entity_poly.entity_id
_entity_poly.type
_entity_poly.pdbx_seq_one_letter_code
_entity_poly.pdbx_strand_id
1 'polypeptide(L)'
;MSENTALLTEEPINDTVKELVEKWENVEGNLIMIFHGIQKHYGYVPRNVAKYVSEAINVPLTRIYEILTFYNYFTMEPPADNHISVCMGTACYLNGAKDLIDEVKSKLNLKGNEQYSEDRKYKLEEVRCIGCCGLSPVITFNGEVRGRVKPEDMSKLIDD
;
A
#
# COMPACT_ATOMS: atom_id res chain seq x y z
N MET A 1 -9.84 -20.42 -5.12
CA MET A 1 -10.52 -19.17 -5.51
C MET A 1 -11.20 -18.69 -4.25
N SER A 2 -10.49 -17.91 -3.44
CA SER A 2 -10.92 -17.52 -2.10
C SER A 2 -11.72 -16.22 -2.16
N GLU A 3 -12.89 -16.27 -1.53
CA GLU A 3 -13.88 -15.20 -1.36
C GLU A 3 -13.36 -14.02 -0.50
N ASN A 4 -12.29 -13.37 -0.93
CA ASN A 4 -11.78 -12.18 -0.22
C ASN A 4 -12.21 -10.86 -0.92
N THR A 5 -13.36 -10.90 -1.62
CA THR A 5 -13.89 -9.74 -2.36
C THR A 5 -14.87 -8.89 -1.54
N ALA A 6 -15.16 -9.27 -0.28
CA ALA A 6 -16.27 -8.73 0.50
C ALA A 6 -15.95 -7.52 1.39
N LEU A 7 -14.74 -6.98 1.38
CA LEU A 7 -14.36 -5.82 2.22
C LEU A 7 -13.84 -4.61 1.43
N LEU A 8 -14.18 -4.50 0.15
CA LEU A 8 -13.98 -3.26 -0.59
C LEU A 8 -15.12 -2.32 -0.20
N THR A 9 -14.89 -1.53 0.85
CA THR A 9 -15.80 -0.44 1.23
C THR A 9 -16.00 0.46 0.02
N GLU A 10 -17.26 0.56 -0.45
CA GLU A 10 -17.62 1.56 -1.44
C GLU A 10 -17.55 2.93 -0.76
N GLU A 11 -16.49 3.67 -1.04
CA GLU A 11 -16.34 5.01 -0.51
C GLU A 11 -17.37 5.95 -1.14
N PRO A 12 -17.98 6.84 -0.35
CA PRO A 12 -18.94 7.78 -0.90
C PRO A 12 -18.26 8.74 -1.89
N ILE A 13 -18.89 8.96 -3.04
CA ILE A 13 -18.44 9.96 -4.01
C ILE A 13 -18.78 11.32 -3.42
N ASN A 14 -17.78 11.95 -2.81
CA ASN A 14 -17.92 13.24 -2.16
C ASN A 14 -17.72 14.42 -3.14
N ASP A 15 -17.99 15.63 -2.66
CA ASP A 15 -17.86 16.84 -3.48
C ASP A 15 -16.41 17.09 -3.89
N THR A 16 -15.44 16.69 -3.09
CA THR A 16 -14.01 16.78 -3.46
C THR A 16 -13.68 16.02 -4.74
N VAL A 17 -14.26 14.82 -4.94
CA VAL A 17 -14.04 14.03 -6.18
C VAL A 17 -14.65 14.77 -7.38
N LYS A 18 -15.84 15.34 -7.22
CA LYS A 18 -16.51 16.11 -8.29
C LYS A 18 -15.71 17.35 -8.66
N GLU A 19 -15.26 18.12 -7.67
CA GLU A 19 -14.40 19.29 -7.88
C GLU A 19 -13.08 18.94 -8.58
N LEU A 20 -12.47 17.81 -8.23
CA LEU A 20 -11.25 17.33 -8.90
C LEU A 20 -11.51 16.98 -10.37
N VAL A 21 -12.63 16.33 -10.67
CA VAL A 21 -13.02 16.02 -12.05
C VAL A 21 -13.28 17.30 -12.82
N GLU A 22 -14.12 18.19 -12.35
CA GLU A 22 -14.45 19.48 -12.99
C GLU A 22 -13.19 20.32 -13.26
N LYS A 23 -12.28 20.37 -12.28
CA LYS A 23 -11.03 21.12 -12.40
C LYS A 23 -10.12 20.63 -13.51
N TRP A 24 -10.06 19.32 -13.73
CA TRP A 24 -9.08 18.71 -14.59
C TRP A 24 -9.65 18.09 -15.88
N GLU A 25 -10.98 17.98 -16.06
CA GLU A 25 -11.61 17.30 -17.19
C GLU A 25 -11.12 17.78 -18.57
N ASN A 26 -10.82 19.06 -18.71
CA ASN A 26 -10.40 19.68 -19.99
C ASN A 26 -8.87 19.84 -20.10
N VAL A 27 -8.08 19.22 -19.26
CA VAL A 27 -6.62 19.34 -19.24
C VAL A 27 -5.98 18.06 -19.78
N GLU A 28 -5.00 18.18 -20.66
CA GLU A 28 -4.22 17.01 -21.13
C GLU A 28 -3.45 16.37 -19.97
N GLY A 29 -3.50 15.03 -19.88
CA GLY A 29 -2.89 14.30 -18.75
C GLY A 29 -3.69 14.35 -17.46
N ASN A 30 -4.95 14.77 -17.53
CA ASN A 30 -5.86 14.97 -16.40
C ASN A 30 -5.98 13.77 -15.45
N LEU A 31 -5.94 12.54 -15.96
CA LEU A 31 -6.13 11.32 -15.18
C LEU A 31 -5.16 11.22 -13.99
N ILE A 32 -3.88 11.50 -14.22
CA ILE A 32 -2.85 11.44 -13.18
C ILE A 32 -3.16 12.46 -12.07
N MET A 33 -3.58 13.68 -12.45
CA MET A 33 -3.88 14.75 -11.49
C MET A 33 -5.16 14.46 -10.70
N ILE A 34 -6.18 13.93 -11.34
CA ILE A 34 -7.43 13.50 -10.69
C ILE A 34 -7.14 12.40 -9.68
N PHE A 35 -6.46 11.33 -10.09
CA PHE A 35 -6.17 10.21 -9.19
C PHE A 35 -5.15 10.54 -8.10
N HIS A 36 -4.22 11.46 -8.36
CA HIS A 36 -3.34 11.99 -7.31
C HIS A 36 -4.15 12.70 -6.22
N GLY A 37 -5.12 13.54 -6.62
CA GLY A 37 -6.02 14.21 -5.67
C GLY A 37 -6.90 13.22 -4.90
N ILE A 38 -7.46 12.23 -5.59
CA ILE A 38 -8.27 11.16 -4.98
C ILE A 38 -7.46 10.38 -3.94
N GLN A 39 -6.27 9.91 -4.31
CA GLN A 39 -5.42 9.17 -3.37
C GLN A 39 -4.95 10.01 -2.19
N LYS A 40 -4.69 11.29 -2.39
CA LYS A 40 -4.37 12.19 -1.29
C LYS A 40 -5.53 12.35 -0.31
N HIS A 41 -6.76 12.24 -0.78
CA HIS A 41 -7.97 12.40 0.04
C HIS A 41 -8.34 11.11 0.79
N TYR A 42 -8.35 9.95 0.08
CA TYR A 42 -8.75 8.66 0.66
C TYR A 42 -7.58 7.81 1.18
N GLY A 43 -6.34 8.18 0.88
CA GLY A 43 -5.16 7.33 1.10
C GLY A 43 -4.94 6.25 0.03
N TYR A 44 -5.94 6.00 -0.81
CA TYR A 44 -5.92 5.03 -1.90
C TYR A 44 -6.94 5.41 -2.98
N VAL A 45 -7.02 4.68 -4.08
CA VAL A 45 -8.01 4.89 -5.14
C VAL A 45 -9.13 3.84 -5.05
N PRO A 46 -10.31 4.19 -4.50
CA PRO A 46 -11.43 3.27 -4.44
C PRO A 46 -11.93 2.89 -5.83
N ARG A 47 -12.32 1.62 -6.02
CA ARG A 47 -12.76 1.13 -7.33
C ARG A 47 -14.04 1.79 -7.84
N ASN A 48 -14.99 2.07 -6.95
CA ASN A 48 -16.22 2.77 -7.29
C ASN A 48 -15.95 4.23 -7.69
N VAL A 49 -14.97 4.90 -7.07
CA VAL A 49 -14.54 6.26 -7.45
C VAL A 49 -13.83 6.24 -8.80
N ALA A 50 -12.98 5.23 -9.07
CA ALA A 50 -12.34 5.07 -10.38
C ALA A 50 -13.39 4.86 -11.50
N LYS A 51 -14.45 4.09 -11.23
CA LYS A 51 -15.58 3.90 -12.13
C LYS A 51 -16.33 5.22 -12.38
N TYR A 52 -16.63 5.97 -11.33
CA TYR A 52 -17.27 7.28 -11.44
C TYR A 52 -16.45 8.25 -12.33
N VAL A 53 -15.14 8.34 -12.11
CA VAL A 53 -14.24 9.16 -12.94
C VAL A 53 -14.27 8.71 -14.40
N SER A 54 -14.26 7.40 -14.66
CA SER A 54 -14.38 6.83 -16.02
C SER A 54 -15.62 7.33 -16.74
N GLU A 55 -16.76 7.31 -16.06
CA GLU A 55 -18.04 7.77 -16.61
C GLU A 55 -18.08 9.29 -16.79
N ALA A 56 -17.58 10.04 -15.81
CA ALA A 56 -17.62 11.51 -15.79
C ALA A 56 -16.78 12.15 -16.91
N ILE A 57 -15.59 11.60 -17.19
CA ILE A 57 -14.69 12.14 -18.25
C ILE A 57 -14.72 11.33 -19.55
N ASN A 58 -15.64 10.37 -19.65
CA ASN A 58 -15.81 9.50 -20.84
C ASN A 58 -14.52 8.80 -21.28
N VAL A 59 -13.77 8.25 -20.34
CA VAL A 59 -12.55 7.47 -20.58
C VAL A 59 -12.78 6.01 -20.20
N PRO A 60 -12.39 5.02 -21.03
CA PRO A 60 -12.56 3.61 -20.69
C PRO A 60 -11.89 3.25 -19.36
N LEU A 61 -12.58 2.47 -18.53
CA LEU A 61 -12.07 2.04 -17.24
C LEU A 61 -10.75 1.26 -17.35
N THR A 62 -10.53 0.56 -18.46
CA THR A 62 -9.27 -0.12 -18.76
C THR A 62 -8.09 0.85 -18.81
N ARG A 63 -8.29 2.03 -19.43
CA ARG A 63 -7.27 3.07 -19.50
C ARG A 63 -6.93 3.63 -18.10
N ILE A 64 -7.93 3.74 -17.24
CA ILE A 64 -7.73 4.14 -15.85
C ILE A 64 -6.90 3.09 -15.11
N TYR A 65 -7.26 1.81 -15.21
CA TYR A 65 -6.48 0.75 -14.57
C TYR A 65 -5.05 0.61 -15.11
N GLU A 66 -4.81 0.86 -16.39
CA GLU A 66 -3.45 0.95 -16.95
C GLU A 66 -2.61 1.98 -16.17
N ILE A 67 -3.14 3.17 -15.93
CA ILE A 67 -2.43 4.23 -15.21
C ILE A 67 -2.23 3.84 -13.74
N LEU A 68 -3.28 3.37 -13.07
CA LEU A 68 -3.23 3.02 -11.65
C LEU A 68 -2.29 1.84 -11.35
N THR A 69 -2.11 0.93 -12.31
CA THR A 69 -1.20 -0.22 -12.15
C THR A 69 0.22 0.08 -12.65
N PHE A 70 0.37 0.98 -13.62
CA PHE A 70 1.68 1.37 -14.13
C PHE A 70 2.48 2.23 -13.15
N TYR A 71 1.84 3.18 -12.50
CA TYR A 71 2.50 4.06 -11.55
C TYR A 71 2.44 3.48 -10.13
N ASN A 72 3.58 3.08 -9.57
CA ASN A 72 3.71 2.54 -8.21
C ASN A 72 3.24 3.49 -7.10
N TYR A 73 3.01 4.76 -7.42
CA TYR A 73 2.45 5.74 -6.50
C TYR A 73 1.01 5.41 -6.14
N PHE A 74 0.23 4.86 -7.09
CA PHE A 74 -1.18 4.57 -6.86
C PHE A 74 -1.38 3.21 -6.19
N THR A 75 -2.28 3.18 -5.22
CA THR A 75 -2.77 1.94 -4.62
C THR A 75 -4.30 1.89 -4.68
N MET A 76 -4.84 0.73 -5.02
CA MET A 76 -6.28 0.49 -5.09
C MET A 76 -6.82 -0.26 -3.86
N GLU A 77 -5.96 -0.51 -2.90
CA GLU A 77 -6.31 -1.15 -1.65
C GLU A 77 -6.23 -0.15 -0.49
N PRO A 78 -7.19 -0.20 0.45
CA PRO A 78 -7.12 0.63 1.64
C PRO A 78 -5.79 0.42 2.37
N PRO A 79 -5.13 1.48 2.84
CA PRO A 79 -3.93 1.35 3.64
C PRO A 79 -4.24 0.60 4.95
N ALA A 80 -3.24 -0.10 5.47
CA ALA A 80 -3.30 -0.62 6.82
C ALA A 80 -2.95 0.50 7.82
N ASP A 81 -3.37 0.35 9.08
CA ASP A 81 -3.02 1.31 10.13
C ASP A 81 -1.50 1.34 10.38
N ASN A 82 -0.87 0.16 10.29
CA ASN A 82 0.56 -0.01 10.46
C ASN A 82 1.21 -0.68 9.24
N HIS A 83 2.29 -0.08 8.77
CA HIS A 83 3.05 -0.57 7.62
C HIS A 83 4.46 -1.00 8.04
N ILE A 84 4.74 -2.28 7.90
CA ILE A 84 6.04 -2.90 8.18
C ILE A 84 6.69 -3.25 6.85
N SER A 85 7.83 -2.60 6.51
CA SER A 85 8.62 -2.99 5.35
C SER A 85 9.96 -3.56 5.79
N VAL A 86 10.28 -4.77 5.35
CA VAL A 86 11.54 -5.44 5.68
C VAL A 86 12.48 -5.35 4.50
N CYS A 87 13.67 -4.80 4.73
CA CYS A 87 14.71 -4.68 3.71
C CYS A 87 15.30 -6.05 3.37
N MET A 88 15.17 -6.47 2.08
CA MET A 88 15.71 -7.72 1.54
C MET A 88 17.01 -7.50 0.74
N GLY A 89 17.70 -6.37 0.93
CA GLY A 89 19.03 -6.16 0.37
C GLY A 89 20.04 -7.18 0.91
N THR A 90 21.13 -7.45 0.16
CA THR A 90 22.10 -8.51 0.46
C THR A 90 22.60 -8.49 1.91
N ALA A 91 22.98 -7.33 2.44
CA ALA A 91 23.46 -7.22 3.81
C ALA A 91 22.38 -7.58 4.85
N CYS A 92 21.14 -7.09 4.64
CA CYS A 92 20.02 -7.40 5.52
C CYS A 92 19.63 -8.87 5.45
N TYR A 93 19.60 -9.44 4.24
CA TYR A 93 19.29 -10.84 4.04
C TYR A 93 20.29 -11.75 4.78
N LEU A 94 21.60 -11.49 4.63
CA LEU A 94 22.65 -12.24 5.31
C LEU A 94 22.63 -12.07 6.84
N ASN A 95 22.10 -10.94 7.33
CA ASN A 95 22.01 -10.64 8.76
C ASN A 95 20.63 -11.00 9.37
N GLY A 96 19.84 -11.86 8.70
CA GLY A 96 18.62 -12.44 9.27
C GLY A 96 17.32 -11.69 8.94
N ALA A 97 17.27 -10.90 7.86
CA ALA A 97 16.02 -10.25 7.45
C ALA A 97 14.88 -11.24 7.20
N LYS A 98 15.21 -12.47 6.75
CA LYS A 98 14.21 -13.52 6.55
C LYS A 98 13.56 -13.94 7.87
N ASP A 99 14.34 -14.05 8.94
CA ASP A 99 13.83 -14.44 10.26
C ASP A 99 12.86 -13.39 10.79
N LEU A 100 13.08 -12.09 10.48
CA LEU A 100 12.14 -11.01 10.80
C LEU A 100 10.81 -11.18 10.07
N ILE A 101 10.85 -11.53 8.78
CA ILE A 101 9.64 -11.78 7.97
C ILE A 101 8.86 -12.97 8.53
N ASP A 102 9.57 -14.07 8.82
CA ASP A 102 8.95 -15.29 9.32
C ASP A 102 8.30 -15.05 10.69
N GLU A 103 8.92 -14.25 11.57
CA GLU A 103 8.35 -13.85 12.86
C GLU A 103 7.07 -13.02 12.70
N VAL A 104 7.09 -11.99 11.83
CA VAL A 104 5.91 -11.17 11.55
C VAL A 104 4.79 -11.99 10.93
N LYS A 105 5.10 -12.85 9.95
CA LYS A 105 4.11 -13.75 9.32
C LYS A 105 3.48 -14.68 10.35
N SER A 106 4.29 -15.23 11.26
CA SER A 106 3.80 -16.09 12.35
C SER A 106 2.87 -15.35 13.30
N LYS A 107 3.25 -14.15 13.74
CA LYS A 107 2.47 -13.31 14.66
C LYS A 107 1.15 -12.85 14.06
N LEU A 108 1.16 -12.42 12.81
CA LEU A 108 -0.01 -11.93 12.10
C LEU A 108 -0.83 -13.03 11.41
N ASN A 109 -0.45 -14.32 11.55
CA ASN A 109 -1.06 -15.49 10.90
C ASN A 109 -1.13 -15.36 9.37
N LEU A 110 -0.15 -14.69 8.73
CA LEU A 110 -0.10 -14.52 7.30
C LEU A 110 0.31 -15.81 6.59
N LYS A 111 -0.43 -16.20 5.56
CA LYS A 111 -0.19 -17.44 4.80
C LYS A 111 0.37 -17.11 3.42
N GLY A 112 1.45 -17.79 3.05
CA GLY A 112 2.02 -17.67 1.71
C GLY A 112 2.43 -16.22 1.38
N ASN A 113 1.77 -15.63 0.39
CA ASN A 113 2.05 -14.27 -0.10
C ASN A 113 1.09 -13.20 0.44
N GLU A 114 0.33 -13.51 1.48
CA GLU A 114 -0.52 -12.53 2.12
C GLU A 114 0.33 -11.40 2.72
N GLN A 115 -0.08 -10.16 2.46
CA GLN A 115 0.62 -8.96 2.94
C GLN A 115 -0.14 -8.25 4.07
N TYR A 116 -1.43 -8.51 4.23
CA TYR A 116 -2.29 -7.85 5.20
C TYR A 116 -2.73 -8.82 6.28
N SER A 117 -2.71 -8.37 7.54
CA SER A 117 -3.36 -9.11 8.63
C SER A 117 -4.87 -9.23 8.38
N GLU A 118 -5.51 -10.24 8.98
CA GLU A 118 -6.94 -10.52 8.80
C GLU A 118 -7.81 -9.31 9.18
N ASP A 119 -7.42 -8.58 10.23
CA ASP A 119 -8.07 -7.35 10.69
C ASP A 119 -7.63 -6.08 9.92
N ARG A 120 -6.71 -6.23 8.94
CA ARG A 120 -6.12 -5.14 8.15
C ARG A 120 -5.37 -4.06 8.94
N LYS A 121 -5.08 -4.28 10.21
CA LYS A 121 -4.29 -3.35 11.01
C LYS A 121 -2.84 -3.28 10.57
N TYR A 122 -2.29 -4.37 10.07
CA TYR A 122 -0.90 -4.46 9.66
C TYR A 122 -0.75 -4.85 8.20
N LYS A 123 0.18 -4.17 7.51
CA LYS A 123 0.70 -4.58 6.20
C LYS A 123 2.16 -4.95 6.34
N LEU A 124 2.53 -6.16 5.87
CA LEU A 124 3.91 -6.60 5.73
C LEU A 124 4.33 -6.54 4.27
N GLU A 125 5.44 -5.88 4.00
CA GLU A 125 6.01 -5.75 2.66
C GLU A 125 7.50 -6.08 2.66
N GLU A 126 7.95 -6.82 1.66
CA GLU A 126 9.36 -7.07 1.38
C GLU A 126 9.86 -6.01 0.40
N VAL A 127 10.85 -5.20 0.81
CA VAL A 127 11.36 -4.12 -0.02
C VAL A 127 12.81 -4.35 -0.44
N ARG A 128 13.20 -3.73 -1.56
CA ARG A 128 14.60 -3.72 -2.00
C ARG A 128 15.44 -2.88 -1.06
N CYS A 129 16.77 -2.91 -1.26
CA CYS A 129 17.71 -2.19 -0.40
C CYS A 129 17.34 -0.72 -0.25
N ILE A 130 17.15 -0.28 1.01
CA ILE A 130 16.82 1.09 1.38
C ILE A 130 18.06 1.96 1.67
N GLY A 131 19.28 1.42 1.47
CA GLY A 131 20.53 2.18 1.60
C GLY A 131 21.18 2.20 2.99
N CYS A 132 20.54 1.62 4.02
CA CYS A 132 21.03 1.66 5.41
C CYS A 132 21.83 0.40 5.81
N CYS A 133 22.68 -0.14 4.94
CA CYS A 133 23.36 -1.43 5.11
C CYS A 133 24.22 -1.54 6.36
N GLY A 134 24.78 -0.43 6.86
CA GLY A 134 25.55 -0.41 8.13
C GLY A 134 24.73 -0.65 9.39
N LEU A 135 23.39 -0.59 9.26
CA LEU A 135 22.43 -0.82 10.34
C LEU A 135 21.67 -2.16 10.18
N SER A 136 22.13 -3.03 9.26
CA SER A 136 21.43 -4.28 8.93
C SER A 136 21.31 -5.24 10.12
N PRO A 137 20.21 -6.01 10.25
CA PRO A 137 19.01 -5.96 9.40
C PRO A 137 18.15 -4.73 9.71
N VAL A 138 17.49 -4.20 8.65
CA VAL A 138 16.75 -2.94 8.71
C VAL A 138 15.30 -3.15 8.29
N ILE A 139 14.40 -2.52 9.02
CA ILE A 139 12.99 -2.40 8.66
C ILE A 139 12.57 -0.94 8.59
N THR A 140 11.43 -0.66 7.98
CA THR A 140 10.69 0.57 8.23
C THR A 140 9.36 0.23 8.89
N PHE A 141 8.99 1.02 9.88
CA PHE A 141 7.70 0.94 10.56
C PHE A 141 7.02 2.30 10.44
N ASN A 142 5.91 2.36 9.74
CA ASN A 142 5.20 3.60 9.42
C ASN A 142 6.11 4.70 8.82
N GLY A 143 7.09 4.28 8.00
CA GLY A 143 8.07 5.18 7.37
C GLY A 143 9.31 5.47 8.22
N GLU A 144 9.33 5.13 9.51
CA GLU A 144 10.53 5.27 10.35
C GLU A 144 11.50 4.12 10.15
N VAL A 145 12.77 4.43 9.90
CA VAL A 145 13.84 3.44 9.72
C VAL A 145 14.31 2.92 11.09
N ARG A 146 14.26 1.60 11.28
CA ARG A 146 14.79 0.92 12.44
C ARG A 146 15.86 -0.09 12.02
N GLY A 147 17.06 0.03 12.59
CA GLY A 147 18.19 -0.84 12.29
C GLY A 147 18.54 -1.78 13.40
N ARG A 148 19.33 -2.83 13.08
CA ARG A 148 19.78 -3.89 14.00
C ARG A 148 18.62 -4.57 14.71
N VAL A 149 17.52 -4.72 13.99
CA VAL A 149 16.26 -5.26 14.50
C VAL A 149 16.40 -6.77 14.69
N LYS A 150 15.90 -7.28 15.79
CA LYS A 150 15.84 -8.71 16.09
C LYS A 150 14.40 -9.22 15.98
N PRO A 151 14.18 -10.53 15.76
CA PRO A 151 12.83 -11.09 15.73
C PRO A 151 12.00 -10.74 16.97
N GLU A 152 12.61 -10.71 18.15
CA GLU A 152 11.98 -10.35 19.42
C GLU A 152 11.44 -8.90 19.45
N ASP A 153 12.10 -8.00 18.70
CA ASP A 153 11.67 -6.59 18.59
C ASP A 153 10.45 -6.47 17.69
N MET A 154 10.32 -7.36 16.67
CA MET A 154 9.13 -7.42 15.81
C MET A 154 7.89 -7.80 16.61
N SER A 155 8.02 -8.77 17.51
CA SER A 155 6.93 -9.18 18.39
C SER A 155 6.41 -8.03 19.24
N LYS A 156 7.30 -7.21 19.81
CA LYS A 156 6.92 -6.04 20.62
C LYS A 156 6.22 -4.96 19.79
N LEU A 157 6.70 -4.74 18.56
CA LEU A 157 6.09 -3.75 17.64
C LEU A 157 4.66 -4.09 17.21
N ILE A 158 4.30 -5.35 17.28
CA ILE A 158 2.96 -5.83 16.90
C ILE A 158 2.04 -5.88 18.12
N ASP A 159 2.59 -6.12 19.30
CA ASP A 159 1.83 -6.26 20.55
C ASP A 159 1.50 -4.89 21.21
N ASP A 160 2.18 -3.77 20.80
CA ASP A 160 1.91 -2.39 21.23
C ASP A 160 0.82 -1.73 20.36
#